data_141a30b74d0d866c261dcedfb7b7dd5d
#
_entry.id   141a30b74d0d866c261dcedfb7b7dd5d
#
_cell.length_a   1.000
_cell.length_b   1.000
_cell.length_c   1.000
_cell.angle_alpha   90.00
_cell.angle_beta   90.00
_cell.angle_gamma   90.00
#
_symmetry.space_group_name_H-M   'P 1'
#
loop_
_entity.id
_entity.type
_entity.pdbx_description
1 polymer ?
#
loop_
_entity_poly.entity_id
_entity_poly.type
_entity_poly.pdbx_seq_one_letter_code
_entity_poly.pdbx_strand_id
1 'polypeptide(L)'
;IRNPKAPPTFLPTPQEFAALMGRLGISNTTRVIAYDERGGLYAARLWWILNHYGHSNVALLDGGWAKWTADKRVTTTAASRPAPATFTVKAGTVGVATADDVKAAINNRAVRLIDARTQNEIDGKDLRNIKRGGFIESSIPVYWEDLLDATARTVKPAAELERLWRGKGVGKDD
;
A
#
# COMPACT_ATOMS: atom_id res chain seq x y z
N ILE A 1 8.00 3.92 -6.32
CA ILE A 1 8.75 2.79 -6.95
C ILE A 1 7.86 2.21 -8.03
N ARG A 2 8.28 2.25 -9.26
CA ARG A 2 7.55 1.71 -10.41
C ARG A 2 8.52 1.10 -11.42
N ASN A 3 8.05 0.16 -12.20
CA ASN A 3 8.78 -0.37 -13.35
C ASN A 3 8.69 0.66 -14.50
N PRO A 4 9.79 1.23 -15.00
CA PRO A 4 9.76 2.24 -16.07
C PRO A 4 9.32 1.66 -17.44
N LYS A 5 9.38 0.33 -17.61
CA LYS A 5 9.02 -0.39 -18.84
C LYS A 5 7.62 -1.02 -18.80
N ALA A 6 6.87 -0.81 -17.72
CA ALA A 6 5.54 -1.37 -17.51
C ALA A 6 4.56 -0.28 -17.04
N PRO A 7 3.24 -0.54 -17.05
CA PRO A 7 2.28 0.37 -16.45
C PRO A 7 2.67 0.75 -15.02
N PRO A 8 2.37 1.99 -14.56
CA PRO A 8 2.87 2.53 -13.28
C PRO A 8 2.50 1.69 -12.04
N THR A 9 1.48 0.87 -12.14
CA THR A 9 1.00 -0.02 -11.07
C THR A 9 1.75 -1.33 -10.96
N PHE A 10 2.54 -1.71 -11.96
CA PHE A 10 3.29 -2.96 -11.96
C PHE A 10 4.52 -2.88 -11.05
N LEU A 11 4.88 -4.02 -10.48
CA LEU A 11 6.08 -4.14 -9.67
C LEU A 11 7.35 -4.00 -10.52
N PRO A 12 8.42 -3.41 -9.98
CA PRO A 12 9.75 -3.55 -10.55
C PRO A 12 10.15 -5.03 -10.53
N THR A 13 11.06 -5.41 -11.41
CA THR A 13 11.65 -6.75 -11.33
C THR A 13 12.45 -6.92 -10.03
N PRO A 14 12.68 -8.16 -9.54
CA PRO A 14 13.51 -8.40 -8.36
C PRO A 14 14.88 -7.73 -8.44
N GLN A 15 15.51 -7.75 -9.62
CA GLN A 15 16.83 -7.15 -9.85
C GLN A 15 16.79 -5.61 -9.77
N GLU A 16 15.79 -4.99 -10.41
CA GLU A 16 15.59 -3.54 -10.34
C GLU A 16 15.32 -3.07 -8.91
N PHE A 17 14.50 -3.85 -8.16
CA PHE A 17 14.19 -3.54 -6.77
C PHE A 17 15.41 -3.67 -5.86
N ALA A 18 16.17 -4.77 -5.97
CA ALA A 18 17.39 -4.97 -5.21
C ALA A 18 18.42 -3.85 -5.46
N ALA A 19 18.63 -3.49 -6.74
CA ALA A 19 19.52 -2.41 -7.11
C ALA A 19 19.07 -1.05 -6.55
N LEU A 20 17.75 -0.77 -6.55
CA LEU A 20 17.20 0.46 -5.99
C LEU A 20 17.41 0.51 -4.47
N MET A 21 17.08 -0.56 -3.74
CA MET A 21 17.26 -0.62 -2.28
C MET A 21 18.74 -0.46 -1.91
N GLY A 22 19.64 -1.14 -2.62
CA GLY A 22 21.07 -1.03 -2.42
C GLY A 22 21.59 0.41 -2.59
N ARG A 23 21.16 1.12 -3.65
CA ARG A 23 21.53 2.54 -3.85
C ARG A 23 20.99 3.46 -2.75
N LEU A 24 19.87 3.12 -2.14
CA LEU A 24 19.29 3.85 -1.01
C LEU A 24 19.91 3.48 0.34
N GLY A 25 20.95 2.64 0.37
CA GLY A 25 21.61 2.20 1.60
C GLY A 25 20.78 1.21 2.42
N ILE A 26 19.79 0.57 1.80
CA ILE A 26 18.91 -0.39 2.47
C ILE A 26 19.43 -1.81 2.22
N SER A 27 19.83 -2.48 3.28
CA SER A 27 20.17 -3.90 3.30
C SER A 27 19.01 -4.75 3.84
N ASN A 28 19.15 -6.07 3.86
CA ASN A 28 18.14 -6.96 4.43
C ASN A 28 17.96 -6.82 5.97
N THR A 29 18.89 -6.17 6.65
CA THR A 29 18.81 -5.92 8.11
C THR A 29 18.38 -4.49 8.46
N THR A 30 18.34 -3.59 7.49
CA THR A 30 17.99 -2.19 7.70
C THR A 30 16.52 -2.08 8.13
N ARG A 31 16.25 -1.40 9.26
CA ARG A 31 14.88 -1.03 9.62
C ARG A 31 14.42 0.12 8.75
N VAL A 32 13.29 -0.04 8.06
CA VAL A 32 12.70 0.98 7.19
C VAL A 32 11.47 1.57 7.87
N ILE A 33 11.39 2.91 7.95
CA ILE A 33 10.17 3.62 8.33
C ILE A 33 9.71 4.40 7.09
N ALA A 34 8.58 4.01 6.53
CA ALA A 34 8.01 4.66 5.35
C ALA A 34 6.96 5.70 5.76
N TYR A 35 7.01 6.87 5.13
CA TYR A 35 6.00 7.92 5.30
C TYR A 35 5.81 8.72 4.01
N ASP A 36 4.69 9.40 3.92
CA ASP A 36 4.37 10.33 2.83
C ASP A 36 3.47 11.48 3.34
N GLU A 37 3.10 12.38 2.44
CA GLU A 37 2.17 13.48 2.69
C GLU A 37 0.70 13.15 2.30
N ARG A 38 0.44 11.92 1.82
CA ARG A 38 -0.85 11.47 1.27
C ARG A 38 -1.59 10.50 2.19
N GLY A 39 -1.37 10.58 3.50
CA GLY A 39 -2.04 9.72 4.47
C GLY A 39 -1.62 8.25 4.39
N GLY A 40 -0.43 7.98 3.90
CA GLY A 40 0.11 6.61 3.81
C GLY A 40 -0.06 5.92 2.47
N LEU A 41 -0.68 6.55 1.47
CA LEU A 41 -0.96 5.94 0.15
C LEU A 41 0.31 5.37 -0.52
N TYR A 42 1.36 6.17 -0.59
CA TYR A 42 2.63 5.75 -1.20
C TYR A 42 3.50 4.95 -0.23
N ALA A 43 3.46 5.29 1.04
CA ALA A 43 4.19 4.58 2.08
C ALA A 43 3.67 3.14 2.23
N ALA A 44 2.36 2.91 2.18
CA ALA A 44 1.76 1.57 2.18
C ALA A 44 2.19 0.75 0.96
N ARG A 45 2.29 1.38 -0.23
CA ARG A 45 2.83 0.70 -1.41
C ARG A 45 4.29 0.26 -1.21
N LEU A 46 5.14 1.12 -0.63
CA LEU A 46 6.52 0.76 -0.33
C LEU A 46 6.58 -0.37 0.71
N TRP A 47 5.78 -0.29 1.77
CA TRP A 47 5.65 -1.32 2.79
C TRP A 47 5.27 -2.68 2.16
N TRP A 48 4.25 -2.67 1.28
CA TRP A 48 3.79 -3.87 0.61
C TRP A 48 4.86 -4.48 -0.31
N ILE A 49 5.57 -3.64 -1.12
CA ILE A 49 6.63 -4.12 -2.02
C ILE A 49 7.81 -4.70 -1.22
N LEU A 50 8.19 -4.09 -0.10
CA LEU A 50 9.26 -4.61 0.77
C LEU A 50 8.87 -5.98 1.32
N ASN A 51 7.65 -6.14 1.83
CA ASN A 51 7.15 -7.44 2.31
C ASN A 51 7.05 -8.47 1.17
N HIS A 52 6.63 -8.06 -0.03
CA HIS A 52 6.59 -8.94 -1.20
C HIS A 52 7.97 -9.47 -1.57
N TYR A 53 9.01 -8.66 -1.44
CA TYR A 53 10.40 -9.04 -1.70
C TYR A 53 11.15 -9.52 -0.46
N GLY A 54 10.44 -9.95 0.59
CA GLY A 54 10.99 -10.64 1.73
C GLY A 54 11.66 -9.75 2.78
N HIS A 55 11.37 -8.44 2.79
CA HIS A 55 11.86 -7.52 3.81
C HIS A 55 10.74 -7.08 4.74
N SER A 56 10.59 -7.77 5.88
CA SER A 56 9.54 -7.50 6.86
C SER A 56 9.90 -6.45 7.93
N ASN A 57 11.18 -6.02 8.00
CA ASN A 57 11.61 -4.99 8.95
C ASN A 57 11.23 -3.58 8.48
N VAL A 58 9.96 -3.39 8.18
CA VAL A 58 9.39 -2.14 7.68
C VAL A 58 8.13 -1.76 8.45
N ALA A 59 7.98 -0.47 8.75
CA ALA A 59 6.80 0.11 9.39
C ALA A 59 6.36 1.38 8.68
N LEU A 60 5.10 1.77 8.88
CA LEU A 60 4.56 3.06 8.45
C LEU A 60 4.63 4.06 9.62
N LEU A 61 4.95 5.32 9.31
CA LEU A 61 4.77 6.41 10.24
C LEU A 61 3.29 6.80 10.25
N ASP A 62 2.61 6.52 11.35
CA ASP A 62 1.19 6.82 11.50
C ASP A 62 0.93 8.34 11.50
N GLY A 63 -0.01 8.79 10.64
CA GLY A 63 -0.24 10.20 10.35
C GLY A 63 0.78 10.85 9.39
N GLY A 64 1.84 10.15 9.02
CA GLY A 64 2.84 10.55 8.02
C GLY A 64 3.45 11.92 8.25
N TRP A 65 3.80 12.61 7.15
CA TRP A 65 4.43 13.93 7.20
C TRP A 65 3.52 15.00 7.81
N ALA A 66 2.23 14.95 7.53
CA ALA A 66 1.27 15.94 8.03
C ALA A 66 1.25 15.99 9.56
N LYS A 67 1.13 14.82 10.20
CA LYS A 67 1.14 14.74 11.67
C LYS A 67 2.51 15.09 12.24
N TRP A 68 3.61 14.63 11.62
CA TRP A 68 4.97 14.96 12.05
C TRP A 68 5.19 16.47 12.16
N THR A 69 4.75 17.22 11.16
CA THR A 69 4.87 18.70 11.14
C THR A 69 3.88 19.39 12.06
N ALA A 70 2.64 18.89 12.17
CA ALA A 70 1.66 19.41 13.12
C ALA A 70 2.12 19.26 14.57
N ASP A 71 2.78 18.16 14.91
CA ASP A 71 3.41 17.89 16.20
C ASP A 71 4.71 18.69 16.40
N LYS A 72 5.08 19.56 15.45
CA LYS A 72 6.32 20.38 15.48
C LYS A 72 7.60 19.56 15.68
N ARG A 73 7.64 18.36 15.12
CA ARG A 73 8.82 17.50 15.15
C ARG A 73 9.93 18.05 14.29
N VAL A 74 11.19 17.70 14.63
CA VAL A 74 12.38 18.18 13.92
C VAL A 74 12.35 17.79 12.45
N THR A 75 12.64 18.77 11.59
CA THR A 75 12.75 18.60 10.14
C THR A 75 14.08 19.17 9.63
N THR A 76 14.53 18.74 8.47
CA THR A 76 15.72 19.24 7.82
C THR A 76 15.55 19.26 6.31
N THR A 77 16.25 20.19 5.64
CA THR A 77 16.40 20.23 4.19
C THR A 77 17.74 19.67 3.73
N ALA A 78 18.59 19.24 4.67
CA ALA A 78 19.87 18.63 4.33
C ALA A 78 19.66 17.30 3.60
N ALA A 79 20.30 17.16 2.43
CA ALA A 79 20.21 15.94 1.65
C ALA A 79 20.90 14.76 2.36
N SER A 80 20.18 13.68 2.54
CA SER A 80 20.76 12.41 3.01
C SER A 80 21.54 11.73 1.86
N ARG A 81 22.73 11.25 2.16
CA ARG A 81 23.58 10.48 1.23
C ARG A 81 24.02 9.17 1.90
N PRO A 82 23.13 8.18 2.00
CA PRO A 82 23.49 6.91 2.61
C PRO A 82 24.56 6.20 1.76
N ALA A 83 25.47 5.50 2.45
CA ALA A 83 26.39 4.61 1.76
C ALA A 83 25.61 3.47 1.07
N PRO A 84 26.00 3.05 -0.15
CA PRO A 84 25.35 1.92 -0.81
C PRO A 84 25.42 0.65 0.06
N ALA A 85 24.38 -0.17 -0.03
CA ALA A 85 24.27 -1.45 0.66
C ALA A 85 23.91 -2.57 -0.32
N THR A 86 24.01 -3.81 0.14
CA THR A 86 23.52 -4.98 -0.63
C THR A 86 22.14 -5.36 -0.13
N PHE A 87 21.19 -5.46 -1.06
CA PHE A 87 19.86 -5.97 -0.80
C PHE A 87 19.61 -7.24 -1.64
N THR A 88 19.20 -8.32 -0.98
CA THR A 88 18.87 -9.59 -1.62
C THR A 88 17.37 -9.82 -1.55
N VAL A 89 16.73 -9.95 -2.70
CA VAL A 89 15.31 -10.30 -2.80
C VAL A 89 15.09 -11.76 -2.38
N LYS A 90 14.05 -11.99 -1.60
CA LYS A 90 13.56 -13.31 -1.19
C LYS A 90 12.06 -13.38 -1.43
N ALA A 91 11.49 -14.58 -1.41
CA ALA A 91 10.03 -14.73 -1.36
C ALA A 91 9.50 -14.09 -0.06
N GLY A 92 8.49 -13.24 -0.23
CA GLY A 92 7.88 -12.53 0.89
C GLY A 92 6.58 -13.19 1.39
N THR A 93 5.94 -12.51 2.33
CA THR A 93 4.70 -12.97 2.97
C THR A 93 3.43 -12.48 2.28
N VAL A 94 3.54 -11.50 1.38
CA VAL A 94 2.41 -10.93 0.65
C VAL A 94 2.51 -11.25 -0.85
N GLY A 95 1.40 -11.72 -1.40
CA GLY A 95 1.30 -12.12 -2.80
C GLY A 95 0.84 -10.99 -3.73
N VAL A 96 0.83 -11.30 -5.01
CA VAL A 96 0.19 -10.53 -6.08
C VAL A 96 -0.84 -11.45 -6.73
N ALA A 97 -2.09 -11.04 -6.75
CA ALA A 97 -3.12 -11.73 -7.51
C ALA A 97 -3.04 -11.35 -8.98
N THR A 98 -3.10 -12.34 -9.86
CA THR A 98 -3.23 -12.14 -11.31
C THR A 98 -4.68 -11.87 -11.70
N ALA A 99 -4.90 -11.44 -12.94
CA ALA A 99 -6.27 -11.29 -13.47
C ALA A 99 -7.04 -12.62 -13.46
N ASP A 100 -6.35 -13.75 -13.65
CA ASP A 100 -7.00 -15.07 -13.64
C ASP A 100 -7.33 -15.52 -12.22
N ASP A 101 -6.48 -15.21 -11.22
CA ASP A 101 -6.78 -15.42 -9.80
C ASP A 101 -8.04 -14.62 -9.41
N VAL A 102 -8.12 -13.34 -9.83
CA VAL A 102 -9.29 -12.49 -9.54
C VAL A 102 -10.54 -13.01 -10.25
N LYS A 103 -10.46 -13.44 -11.51
CA LYS A 103 -11.61 -14.07 -12.20
C LYS A 103 -12.09 -15.31 -11.47
N ALA A 104 -11.18 -16.17 -10.99
CA ALA A 104 -11.52 -17.36 -10.21
C ALA A 104 -12.12 -17.02 -8.83
N ALA A 105 -11.82 -15.84 -8.30
CA ALA A 105 -12.34 -15.35 -7.02
C ALA A 105 -13.76 -14.73 -7.14
N ILE A 106 -14.20 -14.32 -8.33
CA ILE A 106 -15.55 -13.78 -8.53
C ILE A 106 -16.58 -14.84 -8.10
N ASN A 107 -17.51 -14.43 -7.21
CA ASN A 107 -18.54 -15.29 -6.62
C ASN A 107 -18.00 -16.48 -5.75
N ASN A 108 -16.71 -16.52 -5.49
CA ASN A 108 -16.13 -17.48 -4.54
C ASN A 108 -16.25 -16.95 -3.10
N ARG A 109 -17.12 -17.57 -2.30
CA ARG A 109 -17.39 -17.14 -0.90
C ARG A 109 -16.19 -17.28 0.04
N ALA A 110 -15.17 -18.06 -0.32
CA ALA A 110 -13.95 -18.22 0.45
C ALA A 110 -12.93 -17.09 0.20
N VAL A 111 -13.21 -16.17 -0.74
CA VAL A 111 -12.34 -15.05 -1.09
C VAL A 111 -13.10 -13.75 -0.96
N ARG A 112 -12.49 -12.74 -0.39
CA ARG A 112 -13.04 -11.38 -0.35
C ARG A 112 -12.26 -10.50 -1.32
N LEU A 113 -12.94 -10.01 -2.35
CA LEU A 113 -12.40 -8.98 -3.25
C LEU A 113 -12.72 -7.61 -2.65
N ILE A 114 -11.70 -6.82 -2.34
CA ILE A 114 -11.88 -5.49 -1.75
C ILE A 114 -11.55 -4.44 -2.82
N ASP A 115 -12.49 -3.54 -3.09
CA ASP A 115 -12.26 -2.37 -3.94
C ASP A 115 -11.94 -1.15 -3.06
N ALA A 116 -10.68 -0.74 -3.05
CA ALA A 116 -10.18 0.37 -2.23
C ALA A 116 -10.35 1.75 -2.89
N ARG A 117 -11.02 1.83 -4.06
CA ARG A 117 -11.21 3.07 -4.82
C ARG A 117 -12.36 3.92 -4.26
N THR A 118 -12.43 5.16 -4.73
CA THR A 118 -13.53 6.06 -4.41
C THR A 118 -14.88 5.58 -5.00
N GLN A 119 -15.99 6.00 -4.41
CA GLN A 119 -17.32 5.70 -4.94
C GLN A 119 -17.51 6.22 -6.38
N ASN A 120 -16.95 7.39 -6.71
CA ASN A 120 -17.02 7.94 -8.07
C ASN A 120 -16.29 7.07 -9.11
N GLU A 121 -15.18 6.43 -8.73
CA GLU A 121 -14.49 5.48 -9.62
C GLU A 121 -15.31 4.19 -9.79
N ILE A 122 -15.92 3.70 -8.73
CA ILE A 122 -16.81 2.53 -8.75
C ILE A 122 -18.04 2.78 -9.63
N ASP A 123 -18.66 3.95 -9.49
CA ASP A 123 -19.84 4.37 -10.28
C ASP A 123 -19.47 4.70 -11.75
N GLY A 124 -18.20 4.68 -12.12
CA GLY A 124 -17.73 5.08 -13.46
C GLY A 124 -17.83 6.57 -13.77
N LYS A 125 -18.00 7.43 -12.74
CA LYS A 125 -18.02 8.89 -12.86
C LYS A 125 -16.62 9.50 -12.96
N ASP A 126 -15.62 8.86 -12.34
CA ASP A 126 -14.20 9.21 -12.43
C ASP A 126 -13.43 8.06 -13.09
N LEU A 127 -13.03 8.26 -14.34
CA LEU A 127 -12.33 7.22 -15.11
C LEU A 127 -10.81 7.17 -14.88
N ARG A 128 -10.22 8.13 -14.15
CA ARG A 128 -8.74 8.15 -13.90
C ARG A 128 -7.90 7.85 -15.15
N ASN A 129 -8.32 8.31 -16.32
CA ASN A 129 -7.68 8.03 -17.62
C ASN A 129 -7.78 6.58 -18.11
N ILE A 130 -8.69 5.77 -17.58
CA ILE A 130 -9.02 4.44 -18.11
C ILE A 130 -10.21 4.52 -19.07
N LYS A 131 -10.30 3.55 -19.99
CA LYS A 131 -11.33 3.56 -21.05
C LYS A 131 -12.71 3.09 -20.58
N ARG A 132 -12.78 2.35 -19.47
CA ARG A 132 -14.01 1.73 -18.94
C ARG A 132 -14.14 2.01 -17.46
N GLY A 133 -15.31 2.49 -17.03
CA GLY A 133 -15.69 2.59 -15.63
C GLY A 133 -16.24 1.28 -15.09
N GLY A 134 -16.65 1.30 -13.83
CA GLY A 134 -17.24 0.17 -13.13
C GLY A 134 -16.28 -0.51 -12.16
N PHE A 135 -16.67 -1.67 -11.66
CA PHE A 135 -15.94 -2.43 -10.63
C PHE A 135 -15.94 -3.92 -10.94
N ILE A 136 -15.09 -4.68 -10.25
CA ILE A 136 -15.05 -6.15 -10.38
C ILE A 136 -16.24 -6.74 -9.64
N GLU A 137 -17.01 -7.58 -10.32
CA GLU A 137 -18.18 -8.25 -9.75
C GLU A 137 -17.83 -8.93 -8.42
N SER A 138 -18.77 -8.92 -7.47
CA SER A 138 -18.62 -9.41 -6.10
C SER A 138 -17.57 -8.68 -5.21
N SER A 139 -16.93 -7.62 -5.70
CA SER A 139 -16.04 -6.84 -4.84
C SER A 139 -16.82 -6.00 -3.82
N ILE A 140 -16.22 -5.84 -2.65
CA ILE A 140 -16.74 -5.07 -1.52
C ILE A 140 -16.07 -3.69 -1.53
N PRO A 141 -16.83 -2.59 -1.65
CA PRO A 141 -16.25 -1.26 -1.64
C PRO A 141 -15.83 -0.85 -0.22
N VAL A 142 -14.54 -0.64 -0.03
CA VAL A 142 -13.93 -0.09 1.19
C VAL A 142 -12.92 0.96 0.77
N TYR A 143 -13.33 2.21 0.70
CA TYR A 143 -12.43 3.29 0.33
C TYR A 143 -11.29 3.38 1.36
N TRP A 144 -10.06 3.38 0.90
CA TRP A 144 -8.90 3.28 1.79
C TRP A 144 -8.80 4.43 2.82
N GLU A 145 -9.30 5.64 2.48
CA GLU A 145 -9.32 6.75 3.45
C GLU A 145 -10.33 6.57 4.57
N ASP A 146 -11.35 5.71 4.40
CA ASP A 146 -12.29 5.38 5.46
C ASP A 146 -11.61 4.64 6.63
N LEU A 147 -10.41 4.10 6.42
CA LEU A 147 -9.59 3.46 7.44
C LEU A 147 -8.80 4.47 8.29
N LEU A 148 -8.80 5.74 7.90
CA LEU A 148 -8.05 6.79 8.56
C LEU A 148 -8.98 7.74 9.32
N ASP A 149 -8.45 8.33 10.39
CA ASP A 149 -9.05 9.52 11.00
C ASP A 149 -9.03 10.68 9.99
N ALA A 150 -10.15 11.34 9.81
CA ALA A 150 -10.31 12.36 8.78
C ALA A 150 -9.42 13.60 9.02
N THR A 151 -9.12 13.91 10.27
CA THR A 151 -8.35 15.10 10.68
C THR A 151 -6.88 14.77 10.90
N ALA A 152 -6.62 13.80 11.77
CA ALA A 152 -5.24 13.42 12.14
C ALA A 152 -4.54 12.59 11.07
N ARG A 153 -5.31 12.01 10.13
CA ARG A 153 -4.80 11.11 9.07
C ARG A 153 -4.06 9.89 9.62
N THR A 154 -4.27 9.58 10.89
CA THR A 154 -3.79 8.36 11.54
C THR A 154 -4.72 7.19 11.26
N VAL A 155 -4.23 5.98 11.39
CA VAL A 155 -5.06 4.79 11.31
C VAL A 155 -6.10 4.82 12.44
N LYS A 156 -7.36 4.53 12.12
CA LYS A 156 -8.43 4.47 13.12
C LYS A 156 -8.14 3.41 14.18
N PRO A 157 -8.67 3.59 15.40
CA PRO A 157 -8.57 2.59 16.47
C PRO A 157 -9.08 1.21 16.00
N ALA A 158 -8.45 0.14 16.48
CA ALA A 158 -8.77 -1.24 16.07
C ALA A 158 -10.27 -1.57 16.19
N ALA A 159 -10.93 -1.12 17.26
CA ALA A 159 -12.37 -1.34 17.46
C ALA A 159 -13.26 -0.64 16.40
N GLU A 160 -12.81 0.49 15.85
CA GLU A 160 -13.52 1.18 14.78
C GLU A 160 -13.31 0.49 13.44
N LEU A 161 -12.07 0.06 13.17
CA LEU A 161 -11.75 -0.73 11.98
C LEU A 161 -12.54 -2.04 11.97
N GLU A 162 -12.60 -2.74 13.11
CA GLU A 162 -13.37 -3.97 13.23
C GLU A 162 -14.85 -3.76 12.95
N ARG A 163 -15.46 -2.68 13.48
CA ARG A 163 -16.85 -2.32 13.19
C ARG A 163 -17.07 -2.02 11.70
N LEU A 164 -16.13 -1.30 11.09
CA LEU A 164 -16.17 -0.98 9.66
C LEU A 164 -16.16 -2.25 8.81
N TRP A 165 -15.21 -3.14 9.06
CA TRP A 165 -15.07 -4.40 8.32
C TRP A 165 -16.29 -5.30 8.51
N ARG A 166 -16.76 -5.49 9.73
CA ARG A 166 -18.00 -6.25 10.02
C ARG A 166 -19.23 -5.65 9.32
N GLY A 167 -19.35 -4.31 9.30
CA GLY A 167 -20.42 -3.61 8.58
C GLY A 167 -20.38 -3.83 7.06
N LYS A 168 -19.22 -4.22 6.52
CA LYS A 168 -19.02 -4.60 5.12
C LYS A 168 -19.14 -6.12 4.88
N GLY A 169 -19.46 -6.90 5.92
CA GLY A 169 -19.56 -8.35 5.83
C GLY A 169 -18.20 -9.06 5.77
N VAL A 170 -17.13 -8.39 6.25
CA VAL A 170 -15.78 -8.96 6.33
C VAL A 170 -15.47 -9.25 7.79
N GLY A 171 -15.22 -10.51 8.13
CA GLY A 171 -14.87 -10.97 9.46
C GLY A 171 -13.35 -11.02 9.69
N LYS A 172 -12.97 -11.37 10.92
CA LYS A 172 -11.56 -11.50 11.29
C LYS A 172 -10.89 -12.73 10.69
N ASP A 173 -11.71 -13.73 10.36
CA ASP A 173 -11.27 -15.05 9.86
C ASP A 173 -11.48 -15.20 8.35
N ASP A 174 -11.83 -14.10 7.66
CA ASP A 174 -12.01 -14.05 6.20
C ASP A 174 -10.68 -13.88 5.43
#